data_73fba96203e0895c7bf2ee7e82ce09e3
#
_entry.id   73fba96203e0895c7bf2ee7e82ce09e3
#
_cell.length_a   1.000
_cell.length_b   1.000
_cell.length_c   1.000
_cell.angle_alpha   90.00
_cell.angle_beta   90.00
_cell.angle_gamma   90.00
#
_symmetry.space_group_name_H-M   'P 1'
#
loop_
_entity.id
_entity.type
_entity.pdbx_description
1 polymer ?
#
loop_
_entity_poly.entity_id
_entity_poly.type
_entity_poly.pdbx_seq_one_letter_code
_entity_poly.pdbx_strand_id
1 'polypeptide(L)'
;QIEDLSCFSMRYSGDWLFWIEMARQGSVVELYEKLNLFRLHSTSTTVEGNASGNAILEDIQVVHYVESFSYPIGCYKRLMRHGMLYKNIKRAKVNPKMRLLLFEKLKQCFGTSVWAYRWERVNKYMSFLNPWQPTRDRDRL
;
A
#
# COMPACT_ATOMS: atom_id res chain seq x y z
N GLN A 1 -17.12 -15.93 -10.46
CA GLN A 1 -17.76 -15.67 -9.16
C GLN A 1 -16.70 -15.15 -8.21
N ILE A 2 -16.88 -13.95 -7.68
CA ILE A 2 -16.04 -13.44 -6.59
C ILE A 2 -16.51 -14.17 -5.33
N GLU A 3 -15.84 -15.26 -4.99
CA GLU A 3 -16.24 -16.13 -3.87
C GLU A 3 -15.88 -15.53 -2.51
N ASP A 4 -14.95 -14.57 -2.45
CA ASP A 4 -14.55 -13.92 -1.21
C ASP A 4 -15.05 -12.46 -1.16
N LEU A 5 -16.14 -12.25 -0.41
CA LEU A 5 -16.76 -10.95 -0.20
C LEU A 5 -16.04 -10.11 0.88
N SER A 6 -14.83 -10.50 1.27
CA SER A 6 -14.06 -9.80 2.31
C SER A 6 -13.79 -8.32 1.99
N CYS A 7 -13.80 -7.94 0.68
CA CYS A 7 -13.70 -6.54 0.27
C CYS A 7 -14.84 -5.66 0.82
N PHE A 8 -16.03 -6.21 1.03
CA PHE A 8 -17.16 -5.46 1.58
C PHE A 8 -17.07 -5.25 3.08
N SER A 9 -16.21 -5.99 3.79
CA SER A 9 -15.95 -5.78 5.21
C SER A 9 -14.91 -4.70 5.49
N MET A 10 -14.14 -4.29 4.47
CA MET A 10 -13.14 -3.25 4.56
C MET A 10 -13.75 -1.88 4.27
N ARG A 11 -13.50 -0.91 5.16
CA ARG A 11 -14.04 0.45 5.04
C ARG A 11 -13.14 1.39 4.24
N TYR A 12 -11.83 1.17 4.28
CA TYR A 12 -10.83 2.12 3.75
C TYR A 12 -10.10 1.61 2.51
N SER A 13 -9.86 0.31 2.40
CA SER A 13 -9.10 -0.30 1.32
C SER A 13 -9.89 -1.38 0.57
N GLY A 14 -11.22 -1.44 0.77
CA GLY A 14 -12.08 -2.42 0.13
C GLY A 14 -12.16 -2.28 -1.39
N ASP A 15 -12.10 -1.05 -1.89
CA ASP A 15 -12.03 -0.74 -3.33
C ASP A 15 -10.75 -1.30 -3.96
N TRP A 16 -9.62 -1.23 -3.27
CA TRP A 16 -8.36 -1.84 -3.72
C TRP A 16 -8.47 -3.34 -3.85
N LEU A 17 -9.05 -3.99 -2.86
CA LEU A 17 -9.25 -5.43 -2.88
C LEU A 17 -10.19 -5.84 -4.03
N PHE A 18 -11.27 -5.09 -4.24
CA PHE A 18 -12.19 -5.28 -5.36
C PHE A 18 -11.46 -5.19 -6.71
N TRP A 19 -10.65 -4.15 -6.94
CA TRP A 19 -9.91 -3.99 -8.19
C TRP A 19 -8.84 -5.08 -8.40
N ILE A 20 -8.20 -5.54 -7.32
CA ILE A 20 -7.26 -6.66 -7.37
C ILE A 20 -7.98 -7.93 -7.82
N GLU A 21 -9.15 -8.22 -7.28
CA GLU A 21 -9.93 -9.39 -7.67
C GLU A 21 -10.40 -9.30 -9.13
N MET A 22 -10.84 -8.14 -9.57
CA MET A 22 -11.18 -7.91 -10.98
C MET A 22 -9.96 -8.12 -11.89
N ALA A 23 -8.80 -7.61 -11.52
CA ALA A 23 -7.57 -7.77 -12.29
C ALA A 23 -7.08 -9.24 -12.37
N ARG A 24 -7.43 -10.07 -11.38
CA ARG A 24 -7.12 -11.51 -11.40
C ARG A 24 -7.97 -12.29 -12.40
N GLN A 25 -9.16 -11.81 -12.70
CA GLN A 25 -10.13 -12.51 -13.56
C GLN A 25 -10.06 -12.09 -15.02
N GLY A 26 -9.32 -11.03 -15.35
CA GLY A 26 -9.29 -10.47 -16.69
C GLY A 26 -7.96 -9.81 -17.06
N SER A 27 -7.97 -9.20 -18.23
CA SER A 27 -6.84 -8.39 -18.70
C SER A 27 -6.94 -6.97 -18.17
N VAL A 28 -5.80 -6.39 -17.79
CA VAL A 28 -5.69 -5.01 -17.34
C VAL A 28 -5.08 -4.18 -18.46
N VAL A 29 -5.73 -3.07 -18.80
CA VAL A 29 -5.22 -2.09 -19.77
C VAL A 29 -4.92 -0.80 -19.03
N GLU A 30 -3.70 -0.30 -19.17
CA GLU A 30 -3.28 0.99 -18.62
C GLU A 30 -3.50 2.08 -19.67
N LEU A 31 -4.27 3.10 -19.30
CA LEU A 31 -4.46 4.30 -20.13
C LEU A 31 -3.56 5.41 -19.59
N TYR A 32 -2.73 5.98 -20.47
CA TYR A 32 -1.79 7.06 -20.09
C TYR A 32 -2.43 8.45 -20.08
N GLU A 33 -3.75 8.50 -19.90
CA GLU A 33 -4.53 9.72 -19.83
C GLU A 33 -5.02 9.98 -18.42
N LYS A 34 -5.08 11.24 -18.02
CA LYS A 34 -5.66 11.63 -16.73
C LYS A 34 -7.17 11.70 -16.87
N LEU A 35 -7.85 10.60 -16.57
CA LEU A 35 -9.31 10.48 -16.72
C LEU A 35 -10.10 10.91 -15.48
N ASN A 36 -9.43 11.18 -14.35
CA ASN A 36 -10.10 11.49 -13.10
C ASN A 36 -9.39 12.58 -12.31
N LEU A 37 -10.20 13.42 -11.62
CA LEU A 37 -9.75 14.42 -10.66
C LEU A 37 -10.16 13.96 -9.26
N PHE A 38 -9.18 13.66 -8.43
CA PHE A 38 -9.42 13.25 -7.05
C PHE A 38 -9.57 14.48 -6.15
N ARG A 39 -10.76 14.67 -5.58
CA ARG A 39 -11.04 15.76 -4.65
C ARG A 39 -10.75 15.32 -3.21
N LEU A 40 -9.88 16.06 -2.55
CA LEU A 40 -9.59 15.86 -1.13
C LEU A 40 -10.54 16.71 -0.28
N HIS A 41 -11.20 16.10 0.68
CA HIS A 41 -12.03 16.75 1.68
C HIS A 41 -11.47 16.47 3.07
N SER A 42 -11.56 17.46 3.98
CA SER A 42 -11.11 17.30 5.38
C SER A 42 -11.87 16.21 6.14
N THR A 43 -13.09 15.89 5.70
CA THR A 43 -13.99 14.89 6.30
C THR A 43 -14.01 13.56 5.52
N SER A 44 -13.03 13.33 4.63
CA SER A 44 -12.99 12.09 3.85
C SER A 44 -12.69 10.87 4.74
N THR A 45 -13.23 9.71 4.35
CA THR A 45 -12.92 8.41 5.01
C THR A 45 -11.42 8.14 5.08
N THR A 46 -10.66 8.58 4.08
CA THR A 46 -9.19 8.48 4.07
C THR A 46 -8.55 9.25 5.23
N VAL A 47 -9.04 10.45 5.54
CA VAL A 47 -8.52 11.24 6.68
C VAL A 47 -8.84 10.56 8.00
N GLU A 48 -10.07 10.09 8.17
CA GLU A 48 -10.50 9.34 9.36
C GLU A 48 -9.69 8.05 9.54
N GLY A 49 -9.54 7.27 8.47
CA GLY A 49 -8.81 6.00 8.47
C GLY A 49 -7.32 6.18 8.82
N ASN A 50 -6.70 7.26 8.31
CA ASN A 50 -5.32 7.60 8.65
C ASN A 50 -5.17 8.06 10.11
N ALA A 51 -6.12 8.81 10.63
CA ALA A 51 -6.09 9.28 12.01
C ALA A 51 -6.30 8.15 13.01
N SER A 52 -7.20 7.21 12.72
CA SER A 52 -7.44 6.01 13.55
C SER A 52 -6.36 4.94 13.41
N GLY A 53 -5.67 4.88 12.28
CA GLY A 53 -4.74 3.82 11.89
C GLY A 53 -5.40 2.61 11.22
N ASN A 54 -6.72 2.59 11.11
CA ASN A 54 -7.45 1.46 10.53
C ASN A 54 -7.17 1.32 9.03
N ALA A 55 -6.98 2.43 8.30
CA ALA A 55 -6.58 2.37 6.89
C ALA A 55 -5.26 1.60 6.71
N ILE A 56 -4.26 1.86 7.57
CA ILE A 56 -2.98 1.14 7.51
C ILE A 56 -3.15 -0.35 7.86
N LEU A 57 -4.06 -0.67 8.79
CA LEU A 57 -4.36 -2.05 9.13
C LEU A 57 -4.95 -2.81 7.93
N GLU A 58 -5.89 -2.20 7.22
CA GLU A 58 -6.46 -2.76 6.00
C GLU A 58 -5.43 -2.85 4.88
N ASP A 59 -4.55 -1.85 4.71
CA ASP A 59 -3.44 -1.91 3.74
C ASP A 59 -2.52 -3.11 4.00
N ILE A 60 -2.21 -3.41 5.27
CA ILE A 60 -1.43 -4.60 5.64
C ILE A 60 -2.16 -5.88 5.19
N GLN A 61 -3.47 -5.95 5.40
CA GLN A 61 -4.27 -7.11 5.01
C GLN A 61 -4.33 -7.28 3.49
N VAL A 62 -4.52 -6.19 2.74
CA VAL A 62 -4.53 -6.20 1.26
C VAL A 62 -3.19 -6.66 0.71
N VAL A 63 -2.08 -6.12 1.23
CA VAL A 63 -0.73 -6.54 0.78
C VAL A 63 -0.48 -8.00 1.11
N HIS A 64 -0.87 -8.45 2.30
CA HIS A 64 -0.74 -9.87 2.71
C HIS A 64 -1.55 -10.78 1.78
N TYR A 65 -2.77 -10.40 1.46
CA TYR A 65 -3.62 -11.12 0.52
C TYR A 65 -2.99 -11.21 -0.88
N VAL A 66 -2.50 -10.09 -1.43
CA VAL A 66 -1.81 -10.08 -2.74
C VAL A 66 -0.58 -10.98 -2.74
N GLU A 67 0.15 -11.05 -1.64
CA GLU A 67 1.35 -11.88 -1.53
C GLU A 67 1.06 -13.37 -1.30
N SER A 68 -0.17 -13.72 -0.95
CA SER A 68 -0.62 -15.13 -0.86
C SER A 68 -0.87 -15.74 -2.25
N PHE A 69 -0.96 -14.93 -3.31
CA PHE A 69 -1.11 -15.44 -4.66
C PHE A 69 0.15 -16.18 -5.11
N SER A 70 -0.05 -17.26 -5.86
CA SER A 70 1.04 -18.07 -6.43
C SER A 70 1.87 -17.33 -7.50
N TYR A 71 1.65 -16.04 -7.68
CA TYR A 71 2.40 -15.20 -8.62
C TYR A 71 3.80 -14.92 -8.06
N PRO A 72 4.87 -15.11 -8.83
CA PRO A 72 6.23 -14.86 -8.39
C PRO A 72 6.47 -13.34 -8.25
N ILE A 73 6.07 -12.78 -7.13
CA ILE A 73 6.44 -11.41 -6.80
C ILE A 73 7.92 -11.41 -6.42
N GLY A 74 8.75 -10.75 -7.21
CA GLY A 74 10.18 -10.67 -6.94
C GLY A 74 10.47 -10.14 -5.52
N CYS A 75 11.47 -10.71 -4.86
CA CYS A 75 11.89 -10.37 -3.49
C CYS A 75 12.03 -8.86 -3.28
N TYR A 76 12.58 -8.15 -4.25
CA TYR A 76 12.72 -6.69 -4.26
C TYR A 76 11.37 -5.96 -4.11
N LYS A 77 10.35 -6.34 -4.89
CA LYS A 77 9.03 -5.71 -4.82
C LYS A 77 8.35 -5.95 -3.48
N ARG A 78 8.54 -7.13 -2.88
CA ARG A 78 8.06 -7.44 -1.53
C ARG A 78 8.71 -6.54 -0.48
N LEU A 79 10.04 -6.46 -0.49
CA LEU A 79 10.78 -5.61 0.44
C LEU A 79 10.36 -4.15 0.34
N MET A 80 10.13 -3.64 -0.88
CA MET A 80 9.65 -2.28 -1.09
C MET A 80 8.27 -2.05 -0.47
N ARG A 81 7.33 -2.96 -0.65
CA ARG A 81 5.99 -2.85 -0.07
C ARG A 81 6.03 -2.89 1.45
N HIS A 82 6.75 -3.85 2.02
CA HIS A 82 6.90 -3.95 3.48
C HIS A 82 7.57 -2.71 4.06
N GLY A 83 8.60 -2.20 3.39
CA GLY A 83 9.27 -0.95 3.77
C GLY A 83 8.34 0.26 3.73
N MET A 84 7.46 0.35 2.74
CA MET A 84 6.44 1.41 2.65
C MET A 84 5.44 1.32 3.79
N LEU A 85 4.90 0.14 4.10
CA LEU A 85 3.99 -0.07 5.23
C LEU A 85 4.66 0.32 6.55
N TYR A 86 5.88 -0.15 6.78
CA TYR A 86 6.66 0.21 7.98
C TYR A 86 6.83 1.73 8.12
N LYS A 87 7.14 2.40 7.03
CA LYS A 87 7.31 3.86 6.98
C LYS A 87 5.98 4.59 7.25
N ASN A 88 4.87 4.10 6.69
CA ASN A 88 3.55 4.66 6.91
C ASN A 88 3.17 4.56 8.39
N ILE A 89 3.40 3.42 9.05
CA ILE A 89 3.18 3.23 10.49
C ILE A 89 4.01 4.23 11.30
N LYS A 90 5.30 4.42 10.95
CA LYS A 90 6.17 5.39 11.66
C LYS A 90 5.69 6.82 11.55
N ARG A 91 5.13 7.21 10.40
CA ARG A 91 4.67 8.57 10.11
C ARG A 91 3.25 8.82 10.57
N ALA A 92 2.47 7.78 10.79
CA ALA A 92 1.09 7.88 11.21
C ALA A 92 0.98 8.63 12.56
N LYS A 93 0.04 9.58 12.61
CA LYS A 93 -0.29 10.34 13.82
C LYS A 93 -1.33 9.58 14.65
N VAL A 94 -1.02 8.33 14.97
CA VAL A 94 -1.88 7.45 15.77
C VAL A 94 -1.38 7.34 17.21
N ASN A 95 -2.26 6.92 18.13
CA ASN A 95 -1.86 6.71 19.51
C ASN A 95 -0.82 5.57 19.65
N PRO A 96 0.00 5.57 20.74
CA PRO A 96 1.05 4.57 20.91
C PRO A 96 0.55 3.12 20.92
N LYS A 97 -0.62 2.84 21.49
CA LYS A 97 -1.21 1.49 21.51
C LYS A 97 -1.54 1.00 20.10
N MET A 98 -2.16 1.87 19.28
CA MET A 98 -2.46 1.54 17.90
C MET A 98 -1.19 1.35 17.07
N ARG A 99 -0.18 2.18 17.27
CA ARG A 99 1.12 2.03 16.59
C ARG A 99 1.79 0.70 16.90
N LEU A 100 1.74 0.26 18.15
CA LEU A 100 2.28 -1.03 18.57
C LEU A 100 1.53 -2.17 17.85
N LEU A 101 0.20 -2.15 17.90
CA LEU A 101 -0.65 -3.12 17.21
C LEU A 101 -0.35 -3.22 15.71
N LEU A 102 -0.15 -2.09 15.04
CA LEU A 102 0.19 -2.07 13.62
C LEU A 102 1.56 -2.71 13.34
N PHE A 103 2.57 -2.47 14.20
CA PHE A 103 3.87 -3.12 14.06
C PHE A 103 3.79 -4.62 14.34
N GLU A 104 3.03 -5.05 15.33
CA GLU A 104 2.80 -6.45 15.62
C GLU A 104 2.10 -7.15 14.45
N LYS A 105 1.06 -6.53 13.89
CA LYS A 105 0.35 -7.07 12.73
C LYS A 105 1.26 -7.16 11.50
N LEU A 106 2.05 -6.11 11.23
CA LEU A 106 3.04 -6.11 10.15
C LEU A 106 4.06 -7.26 10.31
N LYS A 107 4.58 -7.45 11.53
CA LYS A 107 5.51 -8.53 11.84
C LYS A 107 4.86 -9.90 11.68
N GLN A 108 3.62 -10.06 12.14
CA GLN A 108 2.86 -11.30 12.01
C GLN A 108 2.66 -11.70 10.55
N CYS A 109 2.27 -10.76 9.69
CA CYS A 109 1.99 -11.04 8.28
C CYS A 109 3.25 -11.27 7.44
N PHE A 110 4.33 -10.53 7.69
CA PHE A 110 5.48 -10.49 6.78
C PHE A 110 6.83 -10.81 7.42
N GLY A 111 6.90 -11.02 8.72
CA GLY A 111 8.17 -11.16 9.42
C GLY A 111 9.09 -9.94 9.21
N THR A 112 8.51 -8.76 8.98
CA THR A 112 9.23 -7.56 8.55
C THR A 112 10.18 -7.07 9.63
N SER A 113 11.42 -6.84 9.24
CA SER A 113 12.46 -6.26 10.10
C SER A 113 12.76 -4.80 9.71
N VAL A 114 13.58 -4.15 10.52
CA VAL A 114 14.13 -2.81 10.23
C VAL A 114 14.84 -2.73 8.87
N TRP A 115 15.32 -3.86 8.36
CA TRP A 115 15.98 -3.96 7.05
C TRP A 115 15.06 -3.59 5.88
N ALA A 116 13.77 -3.94 5.90
CA ALA A 116 12.83 -3.55 4.86
C ALA A 116 12.72 -2.02 4.74
N TYR A 117 12.67 -1.31 5.87
CA TYR A 117 12.65 0.15 5.89
C TYR A 117 13.98 0.78 5.45
N ARG A 118 15.11 0.21 5.89
CA ARG A 118 16.44 0.68 5.45
C ARG A 118 16.63 0.47 3.96
N TRP A 119 16.18 -0.68 3.45
CA TRP A 119 16.25 -0.98 2.02
C TRP A 119 15.42 -0.01 1.19
N GLU A 120 14.21 0.33 1.62
CA GLU A 120 13.39 1.34 0.94
C GLU A 120 14.09 2.71 0.88
N ARG A 121 14.77 3.09 1.96
CA ARG A 121 15.55 4.35 1.97
C ARG A 121 16.74 4.30 1.03
N VAL A 122 17.53 3.25 1.09
CA VAL A 122 18.69 3.07 0.18
C VAL A 122 18.22 3.13 -1.27
N ASN A 123 17.13 2.45 -1.57
CA ASN A 123 16.61 2.43 -2.94
C ASN A 123 16.08 3.79 -3.41
N LYS A 124 15.53 4.59 -2.53
CA LYS A 124 15.14 5.96 -2.86
C LYS A 124 16.37 6.82 -3.26
N TYR A 125 17.51 6.63 -2.61
CA TYR A 125 18.76 7.28 -3.00
C TYR A 125 19.34 6.68 -4.28
N MET A 126 19.27 5.35 -4.45
CA MET A 126 19.73 4.67 -5.67
C MET A 126 18.87 5.00 -6.88
N SER A 127 17.57 5.22 -6.72
CA SER A 127 16.68 5.63 -7.80
C SER A 127 17.02 7.02 -8.33
N PHE A 128 17.61 7.89 -7.50
CA PHE A 128 18.12 9.19 -7.93
C PHE A 128 19.34 9.07 -8.86
N LEU A 129 20.09 7.97 -8.75
CA LEU A 129 21.26 7.66 -9.57
C LEU A 129 20.91 6.84 -10.83
N ASN A 130 19.64 6.44 -11.00
CA ASN A 130 19.20 5.64 -12.14
C ASN A 130 18.62 6.54 -13.25
N PRO A 131 19.36 6.75 -14.37
CA PRO A 131 18.95 7.63 -15.45
C PRO A 131 17.72 7.14 -16.24
N TRP A 132 17.24 5.91 -15.97
CA TRP A 132 16.12 5.28 -16.67
C TRP A 132 14.77 5.39 -15.93
N GLN A 133 14.67 6.14 -14.86
CA GLN A 133 13.35 6.45 -14.32
C GLN A 133 12.70 7.52 -15.20
N PRO A 134 11.51 7.26 -15.75
CA PRO A 134 10.73 8.32 -16.38
C PRO A 134 10.58 9.42 -15.34
N THR A 135 11.04 10.61 -15.68
CA THR A 135 10.84 11.81 -14.87
C THR A 135 9.35 11.88 -14.57
N ARG A 136 8.97 11.57 -13.31
CA ARG A 136 7.67 11.98 -12.83
C ARG A 136 7.66 13.49 -12.96
N ASP A 137 6.98 13.97 -13.97
CA ASP A 137 6.67 15.38 -14.11
C ASP A 137 5.97 15.82 -12.82
N ARG A 138 6.80 16.29 -11.89
CA ARG A 138 6.38 16.93 -10.66
C ARG A 138 6.23 18.39 -10.95
N ASP A 139 5.54 18.71 -11.97
CA ASP A 139 5.31 20.14 -12.09
C ASP A 139 4.11 20.43 -12.96
N ARG A 140 3.35 21.28 -12.33
CA ARG A 140 2.40 22.19 -12.93
C ARG A 140 0.97 21.68 -13.03
N LEU A 141 0.28 21.83 -11.88
CA LEU A 141 -0.77 22.88 -11.82
C LEU A 141 -1.09 23.15 -10.35
#